data_b88c4d0e26865c32262b2e2cda5a5b7d
#
_entry.id   b88c4d0e26865c32262b2e2cda5a5b7d
#
_cell.length_a   1.000
_cell.length_b   1.000
_cell.length_c   1.000
_cell.angle_alpha   90.00
_cell.angle_beta   90.00
_cell.angle_gamma   90.00
#
_symmetry.space_group_name_H-M   'P 1'
#
loop_
_entity.id
_entity.type
_entity.pdbx_description
1 polymer ?
#
loop_
_entity_poly.entity_id
_entity_poly.type
_entity_poly.pdbx_seq_one_letter_code
_entity_poly.pdbx_strand_id
1 'polypeptide(L)'
;LINQMEARDFIRQISNLTEQQFSFQNPILDVTVGKYRINAVHQSIGRVNNRQALTFSIRIASLEPKITDDSGFVSRELSSLFEVLIYSHCSMVIGGLTGTGKTEFQKYLLRKMNEKDRVVIIDNVLELDQVRLNSDCDINSWQVDDRSPNSSIQTLVKNALRSNPDWLIVAEARGPEMLDVFNSMLTGHPIITTIHAQNMESMPIRMTRMIM
;
A
#
# COMPACT_ATOMS: atom_id res chain seq x y z
N LEU A 1 -19.73 3.18 23.51
CA LEU A 1 -18.37 2.84 23.97
C LEU A 1 -18.33 1.32 24.15
N ILE A 2 -17.47 0.63 23.42
CA ILE A 2 -17.21 -0.81 23.59
C ILE A 2 -16.51 -0.99 24.94
N ASN A 3 -16.93 -1.96 25.74
CA ASN A 3 -16.25 -2.27 27.00
C ASN A 3 -14.93 -3.06 26.74
N GLN A 4 -14.04 -3.10 27.74
CA GLN A 4 -12.72 -3.73 27.58
C GLN A 4 -12.79 -5.25 27.32
N MET A 5 -13.82 -5.92 27.80
CA MET A 5 -14.01 -7.35 27.59
C MET A 5 -14.42 -7.64 26.14
N GLU A 6 -15.42 -6.92 25.63
CA GLU A 6 -15.84 -6.99 24.24
C GLU A 6 -14.71 -6.66 23.27
N ALA A 7 -13.92 -5.62 23.58
CA ALA A 7 -12.75 -5.24 22.78
C ALA A 7 -11.71 -6.37 22.72
N ARG A 8 -11.43 -7.05 23.84
CA ARG A 8 -10.50 -8.18 23.90
C ARG A 8 -11.01 -9.38 23.09
N ASP A 9 -12.28 -9.73 23.25
CA ASP A 9 -12.89 -10.86 22.55
C ASP A 9 -12.90 -10.60 21.03
N PHE A 10 -13.22 -9.38 20.61
CA PHE A 10 -13.18 -8.97 19.22
C PHE A 10 -11.75 -9.10 18.64
N ILE A 11 -10.75 -8.51 19.27
CA ILE A 11 -9.36 -8.57 18.78
C ILE A 11 -8.81 -9.99 18.83
N ARG A 12 -9.20 -10.82 19.81
CA ARG A 12 -8.83 -12.23 19.85
C ARG A 12 -9.41 -13.01 18.66
N GLN A 13 -10.66 -12.76 18.30
CA GLN A 13 -11.26 -13.38 17.11
C GLN A 13 -10.52 -12.97 15.83
N ILE A 14 -10.18 -11.68 15.68
CA ILE A 14 -9.39 -11.18 14.54
C ILE A 14 -8.01 -11.84 14.51
N SER A 15 -7.31 -11.93 15.65
CA SER A 15 -6.01 -12.58 15.79
C SER A 15 -6.08 -14.05 15.33
N ASN A 16 -7.11 -14.78 15.74
CA ASN A 16 -7.32 -16.17 15.33
C ASN A 16 -7.63 -16.28 13.83
N LEU A 17 -8.50 -15.41 13.30
CA LEU A 17 -8.89 -15.40 11.89
C LEU A 17 -7.69 -15.13 10.96
N THR A 18 -6.75 -14.29 11.41
CA THR A 18 -5.57 -13.91 10.63
C THR A 18 -4.33 -14.72 10.98
N GLU A 19 -4.46 -15.74 11.85
CA GLU A 19 -3.36 -16.60 12.32
C GLU A 19 -2.18 -15.78 12.90
N GLN A 20 -2.47 -14.57 13.41
CA GLN A 20 -1.46 -13.69 13.99
C GLN A 20 -1.53 -13.73 15.52
N GLN A 21 -0.37 -13.91 16.15
CA GLN A 21 -0.30 -13.91 17.61
C GLN A 21 -0.46 -12.48 18.16
N PHE A 22 -1.40 -12.33 19.10
CA PHE A 22 -1.60 -11.10 19.86
C PHE A 22 -1.57 -11.43 21.35
N SER A 23 -0.50 -11.04 22.02
CA SER A 23 -0.22 -11.42 23.40
C SER A 23 0.70 -10.43 24.09
N PHE A 24 1.06 -10.69 25.34
CA PHE A 24 2.08 -9.93 26.06
C PHE A 24 3.44 -9.90 25.30
N GLN A 25 3.82 -11.00 24.66
CA GLN A 25 5.06 -11.10 23.90
C GLN A 25 4.96 -10.43 22.53
N ASN A 26 3.78 -10.47 21.92
CA ASN A 26 3.49 -9.82 20.63
C ASN A 26 2.37 -8.79 20.84
N PRO A 27 2.71 -7.61 21.43
CA PRO A 27 1.69 -6.68 21.92
C PRO A 27 1.06 -5.80 20.83
N ILE A 28 1.46 -5.91 19.58
CA ILE A 28 0.93 -5.15 18.44
C ILE A 28 0.36 -6.12 17.42
N LEU A 29 -0.89 -5.89 17.01
CA LEU A 29 -1.55 -6.56 15.90
C LEU A 29 -1.81 -5.51 14.81
N ASP A 30 -1.30 -5.73 13.60
CA ASP A 30 -1.62 -4.92 12.42
C ASP A 30 -2.03 -5.88 11.29
N VAL A 31 -3.31 -5.91 10.97
CA VAL A 31 -3.90 -6.89 10.05
C VAL A 31 -4.92 -6.25 9.13
N THR A 32 -5.08 -6.87 7.97
CA THR A 32 -6.14 -6.51 7.02
C THR A 32 -7.11 -7.68 6.87
N VAL A 33 -8.39 -7.41 7.04
CA VAL A 33 -9.48 -8.37 6.85
C VAL A 33 -10.50 -7.76 5.89
N GLY A 34 -10.50 -8.21 4.65
CA GLY A 34 -11.29 -7.59 3.59
C GLY A 34 -10.97 -6.10 3.47
N LYS A 35 -11.97 -5.23 3.60
CA LYS A 35 -11.81 -3.77 3.54
C LYS A 35 -11.38 -3.10 4.86
N TYR A 36 -11.19 -3.89 5.92
CA TYR A 36 -10.89 -3.37 7.25
C TYR A 36 -9.40 -3.56 7.56
N ARG A 37 -8.68 -2.47 7.78
CA ARG A 37 -7.36 -2.49 8.40
C ARG A 37 -7.53 -2.26 9.89
N ILE A 38 -7.05 -3.21 10.69
CA ILE A 38 -7.20 -3.23 12.14
C ILE A 38 -5.81 -3.17 12.76
N ASN A 39 -5.55 -2.12 13.52
CA ASN A 39 -4.36 -2.02 14.35
C ASN A 39 -4.80 -2.08 15.81
N ALA A 40 -4.21 -3.00 16.59
CA ALA A 40 -4.50 -3.14 18.02
C ALA A 40 -3.21 -3.15 18.84
N VAL A 41 -3.31 -2.57 20.02
CA VAL A 41 -2.22 -2.50 21.01
C VAL A 41 -2.68 -3.17 22.30
N HIS A 42 -1.91 -4.19 22.70
CA HIS A 42 -2.21 -4.99 23.87
C HIS A 42 -2.12 -4.17 25.17
N GLN A 43 -2.95 -4.50 26.14
CA GLN A 43 -3.02 -3.82 27.45
C GLN A 43 -1.69 -3.80 28.22
N SER A 44 -0.73 -4.70 27.89
CA SER A 44 0.58 -4.71 28.54
C SER A 44 1.37 -3.42 28.28
N ILE A 45 1.16 -2.79 27.13
CA ILE A 45 1.81 -1.53 26.73
C ILE A 45 0.81 -0.41 26.47
N GLY A 46 -0.45 -0.75 26.15
CA GLY A 46 -1.53 0.22 25.88
C GLY A 46 -2.09 0.86 27.16
N ARG A 47 -2.40 2.15 27.10
CA ARG A 47 -3.00 2.91 28.19
C ARG A 47 -4.07 3.87 27.67
N VAL A 48 -5.16 3.99 28.45
CA VAL A 48 -6.19 5.02 28.27
C VAL A 48 -6.41 5.70 29.60
N ASN A 49 -6.30 7.01 29.66
CA ASN A 49 -6.41 7.79 30.89
C ASN A 49 -5.55 7.23 32.03
N ASN A 50 -4.28 6.94 31.76
CA ASN A 50 -3.29 6.36 32.68
C ASN A 50 -3.61 4.95 33.21
N ARG A 51 -4.67 4.29 32.74
CA ARG A 51 -5.01 2.91 33.11
C ARG A 51 -4.62 1.98 31.95
N GLN A 52 -4.10 0.80 32.30
CA GLN A 52 -3.83 -0.24 31.30
C GLN A 52 -5.11 -0.61 30.55
N ALA A 53 -5.04 -0.55 29.23
CA ALA A 53 -6.17 -0.85 28.38
C ALA A 53 -5.69 -1.41 27.03
N LEU A 54 -6.47 -2.33 26.48
CA LEU A 54 -6.38 -2.65 25.06
C LEU A 54 -6.94 -1.47 24.28
N THR A 55 -6.21 -1.04 23.27
CA THR A 55 -6.66 -0.03 22.31
C THR A 55 -6.63 -0.59 20.89
N PHE A 56 -7.57 -0.19 20.05
CA PHE A 56 -7.53 -0.56 18.64
C PHE A 56 -8.15 0.53 17.77
N SER A 57 -7.73 0.55 16.52
CA SER A 57 -8.30 1.39 15.48
C SER A 57 -8.69 0.54 14.28
N ILE A 58 -9.80 0.87 13.65
CA ILE A 58 -10.26 0.23 12.42
C ILE A 58 -10.32 1.31 11.35
N ARG A 59 -9.52 1.13 10.30
CA ARG A 59 -9.62 1.93 9.08
C ARG A 59 -10.41 1.14 8.05
N ILE A 60 -11.43 1.76 7.49
CA ILE A 60 -12.27 1.16 6.45
C ILE A 60 -11.79 1.70 5.11
N ALA A 61 -11.30 0.81 4.25
CA ALA A 61 -10.97 1.19 2.89
C ALA A 61 -12.25 1.42 2.07
N SER A 62 -12.25 2.46 1.24
CA SER A 62 -13.36 2.70 0.32
C SER A 62 -13.27 1.74 -0.85
N LEU A 63 -14.37 1.05 -1.16
CA LEU A 63 -14.50 0.25 -2.37
C LEU A 63 -14.77 1.12 -3.60
N GLU A 64 -15.37 2.29 -3.39
CA GLU A 64 -15.64 3.24 -4.46
C GLU A 64 -14.39 4.10 -4.75
N PRO A 65 -14.07 4.32 -6.03
CA PRO A 65 -12.97 5.18 -6.40
C PRO A 65 -13.27 6.63 -6.01
N LYS A 66 -12.33 7.25 -5.29
CA LYS A 66 -12.46 8.66 -4.88
C LYS A 66 -11.95 9.62 -5.95
N ILE A 67 -10.99 9.18 -6.77
CA ILE A 67 -10.45 9.95 -7.88
C ILE A 67 -10.95 9.33 -9.18
N THR A 68 -11.73 10.11 -9.93
CA THR A 68 -12.24 9.80 -11.27
C THR A 68 -12.00 11.01 -12.17
N ASP A 69 -12.16 10.87 -13.47
CA ASP A 69 -12.02 12.01 -14.40
C ASP A 69 -13.02 13.14 -14.10
N ASP A 70 -14.19 12.79 -13.54
CA ASP A 70 -15.22 13.75 -13.16
C ASP A 70 -15.09 14.30 -11.73
N SER A 71 -14.15 13.79 -10.94
CA SER A 71 -13.99 14.21 -9.54
C SER A 71 -13.45 15.62 -9.37
N GLY A 72 -12.92 16.24 -10.45
CA GLY A 72 -12.25 17.53 -10.40
C GLY A 72 -10.87 17.52 -9.73
N PHE A 73 -10.38 16.35 -9.30
CA PHE A 73 -9.05 16.20 -8.72
C PHE A 73 -7.94 16.28 -9.78
N VAL A 74 -8.20 15.75 -10.96
CA VAL A 74 -7.31 15.78 -12.12
C VAL A 74 -7.99 16.58 -13.22
N SER A 75 -7.29 17.60 -13.78
CA SER A 75 -7.81 18.31 -14.95
C SER A 75 -7.84 17.39 -16.18
N ARG A 76 -8.64 17.75 -17.20
CA ARG A 76 -8.71 16.94 -18.43
C ARG A 76 -7.36 16.83 -19.13
N GLU A 77 -6.58 17.91 -19.15
CA GLU A 77 -5.25 17.97 -19.76
C GLU A 77 -4.30 17.01 -19.04
N LEU A 78 -4.33 17.01 -17.70
CA LEU A 78 -3.52 16.09 -16.89
C LEU A 78 -4.01 14.64 -17.05
N SER A 79 -5.31 14.39 -17.14
CA SER A 79 -5.85 13.06 -17.41
C SER A 79 -5.29 12.51 -18.72
N SER A 80 -5.33 13.30 -19.80
CA SER A 80 -4.77 12.93 -21.10
C SER A 80 -3.25 12.71 -21.04
N LEU A 81 -2.53 13.52 -20.28
CA LEU A 81 -1.09 13.32 -20.05
C LEU A 81 -0.82 11.97 -19.36
N PHE A 82 -1.58 11.64 -18.30
CA PHE A 82 -1.43 10.35 -17.62
C PHE A 82 -1.76 9.16 -18.51
N GLU A 83 -2.74 9.27 -19.38
CA GLU A 83 -3.02 8.24 -20.40
C GLU A 83 -1.83 8.01 -21.31
N VAL A 84 -1.18 9.07 -21.81
CA VAL A 84 0.03 8.97 -22.63
C VAL A 84 1.18 8.35 -21.83
N LEU A 85 1.39 8.75 -20.58
CA LEU A 85 2.45 8.19 -19.73
C LEU A 85 2.24 6.71 -19.44
N ILE A 86 1.00 6.29 -19.19
CA ILE A 86 0.64 4.88 -18.99
C ILE A 86 0.85 4.10 -20.32
N TYR A 87 0.31 4.59 -21.43
CA TYR A 87 0.50 3.94 -22.74
C TYR A 87 1.97 3.78 -23.12
N SER A 88 2.81 4.75 -22.76
CA SER A 88 4.25 4.74 -23.03
C SER A 88 5.05 3.99 -21.95
N HIS A 89 4.42 3.33 -21.00
CA HIS A 89 5.05 2.59 -19.90
C HIS A 89 6.07 3.44 -19.12
N CYS A 90 5.75 4.72 -18.86
CA CYS A 90 6.60 5.62 -18.10
C CYS A 90 6.55 5.32 -16.61
N SER A 91 7.69 5.06 -16.00
CA SER A 91 7.78 4.91 -14.53
C SER A 91 7.41 6.21 -13.82
N MET A 92 6.66 6.11 -12.71
CA MET A 92 6.18 7.26 -11.96
C MET A 92 6.42 7.11 -10.46
N VAL A 93 6.87 8.18 -9.81
CA VAL A 93 6.97 8.29 -8.35
C VAL A 93 6.01 9.37 -7.86
N ILE A 94 5.05 8.99 -7.03
CA ILE A 94 4.02 9.89 -6.50
C ILE A 94 4.41 10.32 -5.09
N GLY A 95 4.70 11.61 -4.92
CA GLY A 95 5.05 12.19 -3.62
C GLY A 95 3.89 12.94 -2.98
N GLY A 96 3.83 12.93 -1.65
CA GLY A 96 2.86 13.71 -0.90
C GLY A 96 2.82 13.35 0.58
N LEU A 97 2.21 14.21 1.39
CA LEU A 97 1.99 13.97 2.82
C LEU A 97 1.00 12.83 3.06
N THR A 98 0.90 12.37 4.32
CA THR A 98 -0.12 11.41 4.72
C THR A 98 -1.52 11.97 4.47
N GLY A 99 -2.41 11.16 3.90
CA GLY A 99 -3.80 11.55 3.65
C GLY A 99 -4.02 12.43 2.41
N THR A 100 -2.99 12.71 1.59
CA THR A 100 -3.14 13.53 0.37
C THR A 100 -3.73 12.78 -0.83
N GLY A 101 -4.06 11.49 -0.67
CA GLY A 101 -4.69 10.71 -1.73
C GLY A 101 -3.73 9.94 -2.64
N LYS A 102 -2.45 9.75 -2.27
CA LYS A 102 -1.46 9.00 -3.08
C LYS A 102 -1.97 7.63 -3.53
N THR A 103 -2.47 6.82 -2.59
CA THR A 103 -3.03 5.49 -2.89
C THR A 103 -4.26 5.58 -3.81
N GLU A 104 -5.14 6.56 -3.60
CA GLU A 104 -6.30 6.78 -4.48
C GLU A 104 -5.85 7.20 -5.89
N PHE A 105 -4.77 7.98 -5.97
CA PHE A 105 -4.20 8.36 -7.26
C PHE A 105 -3.50 7.16 -7.95
N GLN A 106 -2.85 6.26 -7.22
CA GLN A 106 -2.39 4.98 -7.80
C GLN A 106 -3.56 4.15 -8.35
N LYS A 107 -4.67 4.05 -7.60
CA LYS A 107 -5.89 3.36 -8.08
C LYS A 107 -6.45 4.01 -9.35
N TYR A 108 -6.39 5.34 -9.44
CA TYR A 108 -6.79 6.07 -10.65
C TYR A 108 -5.91 5.71 -11.84
N LEU A 109 -4.58 5.66 -11.68
CA LEU A 109 -3.65 5.28 -12.74
C LEU A 109 -3.83 3.80 -13.15
N LEU A 110 -4.03 2.89 -12.18
CA LEU A 110 -4.30 1.48 -12.45
C LEU A 110 -5.51 1.27 -13.35
N ARG A 111 -6.55 2.07 -13.20
CA ARG A 111 -7.75 1.99 -14.06
C ARG A 111 -7.54 2.50 -15.49
N LYS A 112 -6.44 3.20 -15.75
CA LYS A 112 -6.07 3.65 -17.10
C LYS A 112 -5.11 2.69 -17.80
N MET A 113 -4.67 1.60 -17.14
CA MET A 113 -3.84 0.57 -17.76
C MET A 113 -4.60 -0.22 -18.81
N ASN A 114 -3.88 -0.81 -19.76
CA ASN A 114 -4.48 -1.60 -20.80
C ASN A 114 -4.99 -2.93 -20.22
N GLU A 115 -6.14 -3.40 -20.68
CA GLU A 115 -6.75 -4.69 -20.30
C GLU A 115 -5.84 -5.90 -20.52
N LYS A 116 -4.85 -5.78 -21.40
CA LYS A 116 -3.90 -6.85 -21.70
C LYS A 116 -2.64 -6.80 -20.83
N ASP A 117 -2.47 -5.73 -20.06
CA ASP A 117 -1.28 -5.56 -19.22
C ASP A 117 -1.31 -6.54 -18.05
N ARG A 118 -0.18 -7.17 -17.79
CA ARG A 118 0.07 -7.90 -16.55
C ARG A 118 0.62 -6.96 -15.51
N VAL A 119 -0.11 -6.80 -14.42
CA VAL A 119 0.23 -5.89 -13.32
C VAL A 119 0.56 -6.70 -12.07
N VAL A 120 1.76 -6.53 -11.53
CA VAL A 120 2.12 -7.06 -10.21
C VAL A 120 2.07 -5.92 -9.19
N ILE A 121 1.27 -6.10 -8.15
CA ILE A 121 1.11 -5.13 -7.06
C ILE A 121 1.78 -5.70 -5.80
N ILE A 122 2.68 -4.93 -5.20
CA ILE A 122 3.32 -5.22 -3.91
C ILE A 122 2.82 -4.20 -2.90
N ASP A 123 2.08 -4.66 -1.90
CA ASP A 123 1.40 -3.79 -0.93
C ASP A 123 1.43 -4.40 0.47
N ASN A 124 1.60 -3.58 1.49
CA ASN A 124 1.55 -4.01 2.88
C ASN A 124 0.12 -4.37 3.34
N VAL A 125 -0.89 -3.74 2.76
CA VAL A 125 -2.28 -3.79 3.26
C VAL A 125 -3.32 -4.16 2.21
N LEU A 126 -2.91 -4.49 0.99
CA LEU A 126 -3.76 -4.87 -0.15
C LEU A 126 -4.88 -3.84 -0.46
N GLU A 127 -4.63 -2.55 -0.19
CA GLU A 127 -5.58 -1.49 -0.54
C GLU A 127 -5.76 -1.35 -2.05
N LEU A 128 -4.71 -1.63 -2.82
CA LEU A 128 -4.73 -1.56 -4.28
C LEU A 128 -5.41 -2.78 -4.92
N ASP A 129 -5.49 -3.92 -4.23
CA ASP A 129 -6.16 -5.13 -4.73
C ASP A 129 -7.66 -4.92 -5.00
N GLN A 130 -8.26 -3.93 -4.36
CA GLN A 130 -9.68 -3.59 -4.56
C GLN A 130 -9.96 -3.06 -5.98
N VAL A 131 -8.94 -2.54 -6.68
CA VAL A 131 -9.06 -2.13 -8.09
C VAL A 131 -9.36 -3.33 -8.98
N ARG A 132 -8.89 -4.52 -8.60
CA ARG A 132 -9.12 -5.77 -9.35
C ARG A 132 -10.59 -6.05 -9.65
N LEU A 133 -11.50 -5.63 -8.76
CA LEU A 133 -12.95 -5.86 -8.94
C LEU A 133 -13.53 -5.07 -10.14
N ASN A 134 -12.81 -4.04 -10.60
CA ASN A 134 -13.27 -3.12 -11.64
C ASN A 134 -12.31 -3.01 -12.83
N SER A 135 -11.26 -3.88 -12.90
CA SER A 135 -10.26 -3.86 -13.95
C SER A 135 -10.22 -5.20 -14.69
N ASP A 136 -10.10 -5.14 -16.01
CA ASP A 136 -9.93 -6.32 -16.88
C ASP A 136 -8.46 -6.76 -17.03
N CYS A 137 -7.50 -6.02 -16.46
CA CYS A 137 -6.08 -6.36 -16.44
C CYS A 137 -5.80 -7.66 -15.67
N ASP A 138 -4.72 -8.37 -16.05
CA ASP A 138 -4.17 -9.50 -15.26
C ASP A 138 -3.42 -8.95 -14.03
N ILE A 139 -4.16 -8.75 -12.93
CA ILE A 139 -3.63 -8.17 -11.69
C ILE A 139 -3.27 -9.27 -10.69
N ASN A 140 -2.02 -9.29 -10.27
CA ASN A 140 -1.48 -10.16 -9.23
C ASN A 140 -1.04 -9.32 -8.04
N SER A 141 -1.71 -9.47 -6.88
CA SER A 141 -1.42 -8.69 -5.67
C SER A 141 -0.70 -9.55 -4.64
N TRP A 142 0.45 -9.07 -4.19
CA TRP A 142 1.30 -9.74 -3.20
C TRP A 142 1.40 -8.90 -1.93
N GLN A 143 1.07 -9.52 -0.81
CA GLN A 143 1.15 -8.85 0.49
C GLN A 143 2.56 -8.95 1.08
N VAL A 144 3.07 -7.81 1.52
CA VAL A 144 4.33 -7.73 2.28
C VAL A 144 4.10 -8.24 3.69
N ASP A 145 5.03 -9.05 4.19
CA ASP A 145 5.12 -9.39 5.61
C ASP A 145 6.54 -9.10 6.11
N ASP A 146 6.71 -7.99 6.79
CA ASP A 146 8.01 -7.52 7.30
C ASP A 146 8.63 -8.46 8.37
N ARG A 147 7.85 -9.41 8.90
CA ARG A 147 8.33 -10.43 9.85
C ARG A 147 9.06 -11.57 9.16
N SER A 148 8.83 -11.75 7.87
CA SER A 148 9.47 -12.78 7.06
C SER A 148 10.40 -12.15 6.03
N PRO A 149 11.71 -12.43 6.07
CA PRO A 149 12.64 -11.94 5.06
C PRO A 149 12.27 -12.35 3.63
N ASN A 150 11.55 -13.47 3.49
CA ASN A 150 11.14 -14.01 2.19
C ASN A 150 9.93 -13.27 1.58
N SER A 151 9.22 -12.48 2.36
CA SER A 151 8.09 -11.65 1.95
C SER A 151 8.31 -10.15 2.20
N SER A 152 9.55 -9.73 2.35
CA SER A 152 9.92 -8.31 2.35
C SER A 152 9.70 -7.68 0.98
N ILE A 153 9.47 -6.37 0.93
CA ILE A 153 9.32 -5.63 -0.34
C ILE A 153 10.48 -5.92 -1.29
N GLN A 154 11.71 -5.92 -0.81
CA GLN A 154 12.92 -6.21 -1.61
C GLN A 154 12.85 -7.59 -2.28
N THR A 155 12.47 -8.62 -1.51
CA THR A 155 12.35 -9.99 -2.04
C THR A 155 11.22 -10.08 -3.06
N LEU A 156 10.09 -9.46 -2.77
CA LEU A 156 8.93 -9.47 -3.66
C LEU A 156 9.21 -8.70 -4.96
N VAL A 157 9.88 -7.54 -4.92
CA VAL A 157 10.30 -6.80 -6.12
C VAL A 157 11.18 -7.69 -7.02
N LYS A 158 12.23 -8.32 -6.46
CA LYS A 158 13.10 -9.22 -7.21
C LYS A 158 12.35 -10.42 -7.81
N ASN A 159 11.35 -10.93 -7.10
CA ASN A 159 10.54 -12.03 -7.59
C ASN A 159 9.55 -11.57 -8.67
N ALA A 160 9.00 -10.37 -8.55
CA ALA A 160 8.07 -9.81 -9.52
C ALA A 160 8.68 -9.72 -10.93
N LEU A 161 9.95 -9.35 -11.04
CA LEU A 161 10.66 -9.26 -12.33
C LEU A 161 10.72 -10.61 -13.08
N ARG A 162 10.60 -11.74 -12.36
CA ARG A 162 10.55 -13.08 -12.95
C ARG A 162 9.18 -13.45 -13.52
N SER A 163 8.15 -12.70 -13.12
CA SER A 163 6.77 -12.88 -13.61
C SER A 163 6.51 -12.16 -14.93
N ASN A 164 7.53 -11.48 -15.49
CA ASN A 164 7.44 -10.68 -16.70
C ASN A 164 6.23 -9.72 -16.67
N PRO A 165 6.14 -8.82 -15.70
CA PRO A 165 5.04 -7.88 -15.63
C PRO A 165 5.22 -6.75 -16.63
N ASP A 166 4.12 -6.29 -17.21
CA ASP A 166 4.09 -5.04 -17.98
C ASP A 166 4.15 -3.84 -17.04
N TRP A 167 3.65 -4.00 -15.80
CA TRP A 167 3.72 -3.00 -14.73
C TRP A 167 4.04 -3.62 -13.37
N LEU A 168 4.97 -3.00 -12.65
CA LEU A 168 5.22 -3.28 -11.24
C LEU A 168 4.73 -2.09 -10.39
N ILE A 169 3.80 -2.36 -9.50
CA ILE A 169 3.27 -1.35 -8.58
C ILE A 169 3.78 -1.65 -7.18
N VAL A 170 4.57 -0.75 -6.64
CA VAL A 170 4.96 -0.79 -5.22
C VAL A 170 4.12 0.26 -4.50
N ALA A 171 3.19 -0.17 -3.66
CA ALA A 171 2.19 0.72 -3.07
C ALA A 171 2.84 1.90 -2.33
N GLU A 172 3.88 1.62 -1.56
CA GLU A 172 4.68 2.65 -0.91
C GLU A 172 6.11 2.17 -0.68
N ALA A 173 7.09 2.99 -1.06
CA ALA A 173 8.49 2.80 -0.69
C ALA A 173 8.84 3.70 0.50
N ARG A 174 9.42 3.13 1.56
CA ARG A 174 9.70 3.81 2.84
C ARG A 174 11.16 3.78 3.24
N GLY A 175 11.91 2.82 2.71
CA GLY A 175 13.26 2.50 3.14
C GLY A 175 14.16 1.99 2.01
N PRO A 176 15.12 1.10 2.31
CA PRO A 176 16.17 0.66 1.39
C PRO A 176 15.66 -0.09 0.16
N GLU A 177 14.42 -0.58 0.17
CA GLU A 177 13.76 -1.17 -1.00
C GLU A 177 13.66 -0.21 -2.20
N MET A 178 13.78 1.11 -1.97
CA MET A 178 13.83 2.10 -3.04
C MET A 178 14.98 1.85 -4.01
N LEU A 179 16.10 1.26 -3.55
CA LEU A 179 17.21 0.88 -4.42
C LEU A 179 16.79 -0.21 -5.42
N ASP A 180 16.05 -1.22 -4.96
CA ASP A 180 15.57 -2.29 -5.83
C ASP A 180 14.51 -1.78 -6.80
N VAL A 181 13.67 -0.84 -6.39
CA VAL A 181 12.72 -0.12 -7.24
C VAL A 181 13.46 0.62 -8.35
N PHE A 182 14.50 1.41 -8.04
CA PHE A 182 15.30 2.11 -9.05
C PHE A 182 16.02 1.16 -10.00
N ASN A 183 16.66 0.13 -9.47
CA ASN A 183 17.34 -0.86 -10.31
C ASN A 183 16.37 -1.51 -11.29
N SER A 184 15.15 -1.78 -10.87
CA SER A 184 14.11 -2.32 -11.75
C SER A 184 13.69 -1.32 -12.84
N MET A 185 13.57 -0.03 -12.53
CA MET A 185 13.32 1.02 -13.52
C MET A 185 14.47 1.11 -14.55
N LEU A 186 15.71 1.05 -14.08
CA LEU A 186 16.90 1.10 -14.94
C LEU A 186 17.04 -0.11 -15.87
N THR A 187 16.44 -1.24 -15.50
CA THR A 187 16.41 -2.45 -16.33
C THR A 187 15.20 -2.51 -17.28
N GLY A 188 14.43 -1.42 -17.36
CA GLY A 188 13.35 -1.27 -18.33
C GLY A 188 11.98 -1.75 -17.86
N HIS A 189 11.82 -2.02 -16.55
CA HIS A 189 10.52 -2.39 -16.01
C HIS A 189 9.76 -1.13 -15.56
N PRO A 190 8.58 -0.85 -16.12
CA PRO A 190 7.75 0.28 -15.69
C PRO A 190 7.26 0.10 -14.26
N ILE A 191 7.47 1.12 -13.43
CA ILE A 191 7.09 1.07 -12.01
C ILE A 191 6.26 2.28 -11.65
N ILE A 192 5.22 2.07 -10.86
CA ILE A 192 4.53 3.14 -10.13
C ILE A 192 4.70 2.90 -8.64
N THR A 193 5.23 3.90 -7.92
CA THR A 193 5.36 3.83 -6.46
C THR A 193 4.98 5.15 -5.81
N THR A 194 4.70 5.11 -4.50
CA THR A 194 4.50 6.32 -3.71
C THR A 194 5.60 6.49 -2.66
N ILE A 195 5.87 7.74 -2.32
CA ILE A 195 6.73 8.11 -1.21
C ILE A 195 6.10 9.22 -0.37
N HIS A 196 6.44 9.25 0.91
CA HIS A 196 6.14 10.41 1.74
C HIS A 196 7.15 11.52 1.47
N ALA A 197 6.69 12.64 0.92
CA ALA A 197 7.46 13.85 0.69
C ALA A 197 6.61 15.08 0.96
N GLN A 198 7.23 16.15 1.43
CA GLN A 198 6.54 17.39 1.74
C GLN A 198 6.14 18.14 0.46
N ASN A 199 7.02 18.14 -0.53
CA ASN A 199 6.86 18.78 -1.83
C ASN A 199 7.72 18.05 -2.88
N MET A 200 7.62 18.49 -4.13
CA MET A 200 8.33 17.86 -5.25
C MET A 200 9.86 18.01 -5.11
N GLU A 201 10.34 19.15 -4.62
CA GLU A 201 11.79 19.42 -4.45
C GLU A 201 12.42 18.50 -3.39
N SER A 202 11.65 18.09 -2.40
CA SER A 202 12.12 17.19 -1.34
C SER A 202 12.15 15.72 -1.76
N MET A 203 11.47 15.35 -2.85
CA MET A 203 11.39 13.95 -3.30
C MET A 203 12.77 13.35 -3.64
N PRO A 204 13.63 13.97 -4.47
CA PRO A 204 14.95 13.42 -4.79
C PRO A 204 15.82 13.23 -3.54
N ILE A 205 15.81 14.20 -2.62
CA ILE A 205 16.55 14.11 -1.36
C ILE A 205 16.04 12.96 -0.51
N ARG A 206 14.70 12.78 -0.42
CA ARG A 206 14.08 11.69 0.31
C ARG A 206 14.46 10.34 -0.28
N MET A 207 14.38 10.21 -1.60
CA MET A 207 14.73 8.98 -2.33
C MET A 207 16.21 8.62 -2.11
N THR A 208 17.12 9.59 -2.20
CA THR A 208 18.56 9.37 -1.93
C THR A 208 18.80 8.87 -0.51
N ARG A 209 18.13 9.46 0.49
CA ARG A 209 18.26 9.03 1.90
C ARG A 209 17.71 7.62 2.19
N MET A 210 16.80 7.13 1.37
CA MET A 210 16.29 5.76 1.48
C MET A 210 17.30 4.72 0.98
N ILE A 211 18.18 5.13 0.06
CA ILE A 211 19.16 4.25 -0.59
C ILE A 211 20.49 4.19 0.19
N MET A 212 20.82 5.25 0.94
CA MET A 212 22.03 5.35 1.76
C MET A 212 21.90 4.57 3.06
#